data_a5f13564b17295e27e6aa970ba8fde34
#
_entry.id   a5f13564b17295e27e6aa970ba8fde34
#
_cell.length_a   1.000
_cell.length_b   1.000
_cell.length_c   1.000
_cell.angle_alpha   90.00
_cell.angle_beta   90.00
_cell.angle_gamma   90.00
#
_symmetry.space_group_name_H-M   'P 1'
#
loop_
_entity.id
_entity.type
_entity.pdbx_description
1 polymer ?
#
loop_
_entity_poly.entity_id
_entity_poly.type
_entity_poly.pdbx_seq_one_letter_code
_entity_poly.pdbx_strand_id
1 'polypeptide(L)'
;WNTDNASDWLKHLDAVSMPELLSRAETMTVSGHGTIVTYSRKVFIPLTKLCRDVCHYCTFAHRPSELSAPFLEPEEVLEIARAGEAQGCREALFTLGDRPEDRYSAARKWLADRGFASTLDYLAYVAALVLKETGLLPHLNPGIMNAHDYAILRPLSASMGLMLESSSERLCAKGMPHFGSPDKLPSVRLESIRLAGEAEVPFTTGLLIGIGETRLERIEALLAIRDLQERYGHIQEVIIQNFRSKADTLMRDAPDLSLDEHLWTIAAARLVLGPDMTIQAPPNLRDGSLSQLVRAGVNDWGGVSPVTPDHVNPEAPWPHLEKLETETEAAGRHLRQRLAIGPVFARDVTRWADPA
;
A
#
# COMPACT_ATOMS: atom_id res chain seq x y z
N TRP A 1 -0.39 3.37 27.07
CA TRP A 1 0.37 2.13 27.05
C TRP A 1 1.64 2.36 26.22
N ASN A 2 2.78 2.19 26.82
CA ASN A 2 4.07 2.36 26.11
C ASN A 2 4.91 1.12 26.42
N THR A 3 4.84 0.13 25.57
CA THR A 3 5.60 -1.12 25.67
C THR A 3 6.02 -1.57 24.29
N ASP A 4 7.19 -2.19 24.19
CA ASP A 4 7.70 -2.81 22.97
C ASP A 4 7.34 -4.30 22.88
N ASN A 5 6.57 -4.78 23.86
CA ASN A 5 6.15 -6.18 23.93
C ASN A 5 4.75 -6.38 23.32
N ALA A 6 4.69 -7.13 22.23
CA ALA A 6 3.44 -7.40 21.52
C ALA A 6 2.40 -8.16 22.38
N SER A 7 2.85 -9.08 23.25
CA SER A 7 1.95 -9.82 24.14
C SER A 7 1.32 -8.92 25.20
N ASP A 8 2.03 -7.90 25.69
CA ASP A 8 1.48 -6.94 26.64
C ASP A 8 0.50 -6.00 25.94
N TRP A 9 0.79 -5.56 24.71
CA TRP A 9 -0.17 -4.84 23.90
C TRP A 9 -1.46 -5.65 23.69
N LEU A 10 -1.33 -6.92 23.29
CA LEU A 10 -2.50 -7.80 23.08
C LEU A 10 -3.35 -7.91 24.35
N LYS A 11 -2.73 -8.16 25.51
CA LYS A 11 -3.43 -8.20 26.81
C LYS A 11 -4.19 -6.91 27.11
N HIS A 12 -3.57 -5.75 26.88
CA HIS A 12 -4.20 -4.47 27.10
C HIS A 12 -5.38 -4.20 26.16
N LEU A 13 -5.22 -4.54 24.85
CA LEU A 13 -6.26 -4.35 23.85
C LEU A 13 -7.45 -5.29 24.06
N ASP A 14 -7.21 -6.54 24.46
CA ASP A 14 -8.26 -7.53 24.74
C ASP A 14 -8.93 -7.33 26.12
N ALA A 15 -8.33 -6.55 27.02
CA ALA A 15 -8.89 -6.21 28.31
C ALA A 15 -10.00 -5.15 28.26
N VAL A 16 -10.11 -4.41 27.16
CA VAL A 16 -11.13 -3.38 26.97
C VAL A 16 -12.24 -3.87 26.03
N SER A 17 -13.45 -3.37 26.21
CA SER A 17 -14.55 -3.68 25.30
C SER A 17 -14.34 -3.06 23.92
N MET A 18 -14.90 -3.66 22.86
CA MET A 18 -14.81 -3.12 21.50
C MET A 18 -15.26 -1.65 21.41
N PRO A 19 -16.41 -1.24 21.98
CA PRO A 19 -16.82 0.17 21.98
C PRO A 19 -15.82 1.11 22.63
N GLU A 20 -15.19 0.70 23.72
CA GLU A 20 -14.17 1.50 24.40
C GLU A 20 -12.89 1.59 23.57
N LEU A 21 -12.47 0.49 22.95
CA LEU A 21 -11.31 0.45 22.06
C LEU A 21 -11.48 1.42 20.89
N LEU A 22 -12.63 1.38 20.22
CA LEU A 22 -12.96 2.27 19.11
C LEU A 22 -13.03 3.74 19.56
N SER A 23 -13.63 4.03 20.71
CA SER A 23 -13.70 5.39 21.26
C SER A 23 -12.31 5.98 21.54
N ARG A 24 -11.40 5.18 22.09
CA ARG A 24 -9.99 5.60 22.33
C ARG A 24 -9.27 5.88 21.02
N ALA A 25 -9.43 5.01 20.02
CA ALA A 25 -8.82 5.18 18.70
C ALA A 25 -9.39 6.41 17.98
N GLU A 26 -10.71 6.64 18.04
CA GLU A 26 -11.34 7.83 17.46
C GLU A 26 -10.81 9.11 18.11
N THR A 27 -10.74 9.15 19.44
CA THR A 27 -10.22 10.31 20.19
C THR A 27 -8.78 10.62 19.79
N MET A 28 -7.95 9.59 19.68
CA MET A 28 -6.54 9.73 19.25
C MET A 28 -6.43 10.22 17.81
N THR A 29 -7.27 9.71 16.90
CA THR A 29 -7.32 10.16 15.50
C THR A 29 -7.67 11.65 15.40
N VAL A 30 -8.70 12.08 16.15
CA VAL A 30 -9.11 13.50 16.17
C VAL A 30 -8.01 14.38 16.74
N SER A 31 -7.26 13.94 17.73
CA SER A 31 -6.15 14.73 18.31
C SER A 31 -5.02 14.97 17.32
N GLY A 32 -4.72 14.02 16.42
CA GLY A 32 -3.65 14.15 15.42
C GLY A 32 -4.11 14.79 14.09
N HIS A 33 -5.31 14.44 13.63
CA HIS A 33 -5.78 14.79 12.29
C HIS A 33 -7.03 15.69 12.28
N GLY A 34 -7.58 16.04 13.44
CA GLY A 34 -8.81 16.82 13.54
C GLY A 34 -9.99 16.10 12.88
N THR A 35 -10.73 16.83 12.06
CA THR A 35 -11.88 16.29 11.32
C THR A 35 -11.58 15.94 9.87
N ILE A 36 -10.33 15.90 9.45
CA ILE A 36 -9.96 15.67 8.05
C ILE A 36 -9.69 14.17 7.81
N VAL A 37 -10.29 13.66 6.74
CA VAL A 37 -9.95 12.38 6.11
C VAL A 37 -9.48 12.66 4.70
N THR A 38 -8.34 12.10 4.32
CA THR A 38 -7.74 12.37 3.01
C THR A 38 -7.96 11.24 2.02
N TYR A 39 -7.77 11.54 0.73
CA TYR A 39 -7.69 10.57 -0.36
C TYR A 39 -6.77 11.10 -1.46
N SER A 40 -6.19 10.21 -2.24
CA SER A 40 -5.43 10.58 -3.44
C SER A 40 -6.22 10.21 -4.70
N ARG A 41 -6.46 11.19 -5.57
CA ARG A 41 -7.03 10.95 -6.89
C ARG A 41 -5.90 10.59 -7.86
N LYS A 42 -5.86 9.34 -8.29
CA LYS A 42 -4.72 8.78 -9.02
C LYS A 42 -5.13 7.87 -10.18
N VAL A 43 -4.18 7.59 -11.04
CA VAL A 43 -4.26 6.47 -11.98
C VAL A 43 -3.34 5.34 -11.50
N PHE A 44 -3.76 4.11 -11.77
CA PHE A 44 -2.98 2.91 -11.51
C PHE A 44 -2.38 2.42 -12.81
N ILE A 45 -1.06 2.34 -12.89
CA ILE A 45 -0.31 1.91 -14.07
C ILE A 45 0.27 0.52 -13.79
N PRO A 46 -0.37 -0.56 -14.29
CA PRO A 46 0.10 -1.93 -14.08
C PRO A 46 1.24 -2.25 -15.05
N LEU A 47 2.44 -1.71 -14.78
CA LEU A 47 3.57 -1.73 -15.70
C LEU A 47 3.93 -3.14 -16.18
N THR A 48 3.86 -4.12 -15.29
CA THR A 48 3.89 -5.55 -15.61
C THR A 48 3.02 -6.34 -14.65
N LYS A 49 2.27 -7.29 -15.20
CA LYS A 49 1.53 -8.29 -14.41
C LYS A 49 2.29 -9.59 -14.22
N LEU A 50 3.51 -9.70 -14.76
CA LEU A 50 4.39 -10.81 -14.44
C LEU A 50 5.01 -10.58 -13.06
N CYS A 51 5.08 -11.62 -12.24
CA CYS A 51 5.66 -11.56 -10.90
C CYS A 51 6.44 -12.84 -10.61
N ARG A 52 7.57 -12.76 -9.93
CA ARG A 52 8.28 -13.96 -9.49
C ARG A 52 7.60 -14.64 -8.31
N ASP A 53 6.84 -13.90 -7.50
CA ASP A 53 6.07 -14.43 -6.39
C ASP A 53 4.80 -15.17 -6.85
N VAL A 54 4.29 -16.03 -5.97
CA VAL A 54 3.09 -16.86 -6.19
C VAL A 54 2.15 -16.84 -4.98
N CYS A 55 1.90 -15.64 -4.46
CA CYS A 55 1.03 -15.45 -3.31
C CYS A 55 -0.35 -16.08 -3.54
N HIS A 56 -0.84 -16.88 -2.59
CA HIS A 56 -2.03 -17.70 -2.75
C HIS A 56 -3.34 -16.90 -2.90
N TYR A 57 -3.33 -15.63 -2.56
CA TYR A 57 -4.49 -14.72 -2.61
C TYR A 57 -4.45 -13.73 -3.79
N CYS A 58 -3.36 -13.73 -4.57
CA CYS A 58 -3.12 -12.70 -5.57
C CYS A 58 -3.76 -13.04 -6.92
N THR A 59 -4.55 -12.11 -7.46
CA THR A 59 -5.09 -12.16 -8.83
C THR A 59 -4.40 -11.20 -9.78
N PHE A 60 -3.46 -10.39 -9.29
CA PHE A 60 -2.70 -9.44 -10.11
C PHE A 60 -1.66 -10.15 -11.00
N ALA A 61 -0.99 -11.17 -10.44
CA ALA A 61 0.08 -11.88 -11.13
C ALA A 61 -0.49 -12.83 -12.21
N HIS A 62 0.04 -12.70 -13.43
CA HIS A 62 -0.30 -13.53 -14.59
C HIS A 62 0.90 -14.31 -15.08
N ARG A 63 0.66 -15.33 -15.91
CA ARG A 63 1.71 -16.04 -16.63
C ARG A 63 1.97 -15.36 -17.98
N PRO A 64 3.17 -15.50 -18.58
CA PRO A 64 3.46 -14.92 -19.89
C PRO A 64 2.48 -15.32 -21.01
N SER A 65 1.93 -16.54 -20.94
CA SER A 65 0.95 -17.05 -21.91
C SER A 65 -0.44 -16.40 -21.80
N GLU A 66 -0.71 -15.66 -20.73
CA GLU A 66 -1.98 -15.00 -20.45
C GLU A 66 -1.94 -13.51 -20.82
N LEU A 67 -0.78 -13.00 -21.22
CA LEU A 67 -0.55 -11.60 -21.52
C LEU A 67 -0.16 -11.41 -23.00
N SER A 68 -0.58 -10.31 -23.59
CA SER A 68 -0.16 -9.89 -24.94
C SER A 68 1.29 -9.47 -25.01
N ALA A 69 1.80 -8.84 -23.92
CA ALA A 69 3.17 -8.42 -23.75
C ALA A 69 3.60 -8.52 -22.28
N PRO A 70 4.91 -8.73 -22.00
CA PRO A 70 5.42 -8.79 -20.63
C PRO A 70 5.27 -7.48 -19.84
N PHE A 71 5.38 -6.34 -20.51
CA PHE A 71 5.30 -5.01 -19.93
C PHE A 71 4.42 -4.11 -20.81
N LEU A 72 3.84 -3.06 -20.23
CA LEU A 72 3.28 -1.96 -21.00
C LEU A 72 4.38 -1.24 -21.76
N GLU A 73 4.10 -0.84 -23.00
CA GLU A 73 5.00 0.04 -23.76
C GLU A 73 4.93 1.49 -23.23
N PRO A 74 5.97 2.33 -23.46
CA PRO A 74 5.99 3.71 -22.96
C PRO A 74 4.78 4.54 -23.40
N GLU A 75 4.30 4.33 -24.60
CA GLU A 75 3.12 5.01 -25.16
C GLU A 75 1.84 4.64 -24.39
N GLU A 76 1.66 3.37 -24.02
CA GLU A 76 0.53 2.89 -23.22
C GLU A 76 0.58 3.51 -21.80
N VAL A 77 1.77 3.60 -21.20
CA VAL A 77 1.97 4.27 -19.90
C VAL A 77 1.55 5.74 -19.99
N LEU A 78 1.98 6.46 -21.02
CA LEU A 78 1.63 7.87 -21.22
C LEU A 78 0.14 8.07 -21.53
N GLU A 79 -0.48 7.16 -22.25
CA GLU A 79 -1.93 7.22 -22.53
C GLU A 79 -2.72 7.14 -21.22
N ILE A 80 -2.39 6.20 -20.33
CA ILE A 80 -3.03 6.08 -19.00
C ILE A 80 -2.78 7.34 -18.18
N ALA A 81 -1.54 7.83 -18.14
CA ALA A 81 -1.17 9.00 -17.35
C ALA A 81 -1.92 10.26 -17.82
N ARG A 82 -1.94 10.52 -19.12
CA ARG A 82 -2.66 11.68 -19.72
C ARG A 82 -4.18 11.59 -19.51
N ALA A 83 -4.76 10.39 -19.63
CA ALA A 83 -6.18 10.19 -19.33
C ALA A 83 -6.49 10.53 -17.86
N GLY A 84 -5.60 10.16 -16.94
CA GLY A 84 -5.73 10.51 -15.52
C GLY A 84 -5.59 12.01 -15.28
N GLU A 85 -4.60 12.65 -15.86
CA GLU A 85 -4.39 14.09 -15.76
C GLU A 85 -5.62 14.86 -16.25
N ALA A 86 -6.18 14.48 -17.39
CA ALA A 86 -7.40 15.05 -17.95
C ALA A 86 -8.62 14.92 -17.02
N GLN A 87 -8.64 13.90 -16.16
CA GLN A 87 -9.66 13.68 -15.14
C GLN A 87 -9.29 14.26 -13.77
N GLY A 88 -8.26 15.11 -13.69
CA GLY A 88 -7.86 15.81 -12.46
C GLY A 88 -7.10 14.94 -11.47
N CYS A 89 -6.56 13.80 -11.87
CA CYS A 89 -5.59 13.06 -11.06
C CYS A 89 -4.32 13.91 -10.82
N ARG A 90 -3.64 13.61 -9.70
CA ARG A 90 -2.38 14.25 -9.33
C ARG A 90 -1.26 13.23 -9.09
N GLU A 91 -1.59 11.96 -9.11
CA GLU A 91 -0.67 10.87 -8.84
C GLU A 91 -0.76 9.80 -9.92
N ALA A 92 0.40 9.31 -10.36
CA ALA A 92 0.54 8.11 -11.16
C ALA A 92 1.14 7.00 -10.27
N LEU A 93 0.31 6.05 -9.84
CA LEU A 93 0.78 4.91 -9.06
C LEU A 93 1.21 3.79 -10.00
N PHE A 94 2.51 3.52 -10.02
CA PHE A 94 3.05 2.36 -10.71
C PHE A 94 2.93 1.13 -9.79
N THR A 95 2.08 0.20 -10.20
CA THR A 95 1.94 -1.10 -9.55
C THR A 95 2.43 -2.18 -10.50
N LEU A 96 3.21 -3.11 -10.00
CA LEU A 96 3.83 -4.13 -10.85
C LEU A 96 4.18 -5.38 -10.03
N GLY A 97 4.36 -6.49 -10.75
CA GLY A 97 4.89 -7.71 -10.15
C GLY A 97 6.38 -7.57 -9.84
N ASP A 98 6.82 -8.24 -8.77
CA ASP A 98 8.18 -8.18 -8.28
C ASP A 98 9.12 -8.99 -9.19
N ARG A 99 10.20 -8.36 -9.66
CA ARG A 99 11.34 -8.93 -10.39
C ARG A 99 10.98 -10.10 -11.33
N PRO A 100 10.07 -9.92 -12.30
CA PRO A 100 9.64 -10.99 -13.19
C PRO A 100 10.78 -11.56 -14.03
N GLU A 101 11.81 -10.80 -14.30
CA GLU A 101 13.03 -11.25 -15.00
C GLU A 101 13.76 -12.38 -14.29
N ASP A 102 13.67 -12.49 -12.97
CA ASP A 102 14.28 -13.57 -12.21
C ASP A 102 13.58 -14.93 -12.46
N ARG A 103 12.32 -14.88 -12.87
CA ARG A 103 11.50 -16.08 -13.10
C ARG A 103 11.26 -16.37 -14.58
N TYR A 104 10.95 -15.33 -15.38
CA TYR A 104 10.45 -15.50 -16.74
C TYR A 104 11.45 -15.05 -17.80
N SER A 105 11.79 -15.96 -18.72
CA SER A 105 12.63 -15.63 -19.89
C SER A 105 11.97 -14.60 -20.81
N ALA A 106 10.65 -14.57 -20.89
CA ALA A 106 9.91 -13.59 -21.67
C ALA A 106 10.16 -12.15 -21.16
N ALA A 107 10.19 -11.96 -19.83
CA ALA A 107 10.52 -10.66 -19.22
C ALA A 107 11.98 -10.26 -19.53
N ARG A 108 12.95 -11.19 -19.31
CA ARG A 108 14.37 -10.96 -19.64
C ARG A 108 14.57 -10.56 -21.09
N LYS A 109 13.94 -11.31 -22.00
CA LYS A 109 14.08 -11.04 -23.44
C LYS A 109 13.50 -9.67 -23.81
N TRP A 110 12.29 -9.35 -23.31
CA TRP A 110 11.63 -8.07 -23.60
C TRP A 110 12.47 -6.88 -23.14
N LEU A 111 13.04 -6.95 -21.92
CA LEU A 111 13.93 -5.92 -21.37
C LEU A 111 15.22 -5.79 -22.19
N ALA A 112 15.90 -6.91 -22.47
CA ALA A 112 17.14 -6.93 -23.22
C ALA A 112 16.99 -6.38 -24.65
N ASP A 113 15.90 -6.74 -25.35
CA ASP A 113 15.59 -6.26 -26.71
C ASP A 113 15.42 -4.72 -26.75
N ARG A 114 15.13 -4.08 -25.58
CA ARG A 114 14.95 -2.63 -25.41
C ARG A 114 16.10 -1.93 -24.69
N GLY A 115 17.14 -2.67 -24.33
CA GLY A 115 18.35 -2.15 -23.70
C GLY A 115 18.24 -1.91 -22.19
N PHE A 116 17.24 -2.49 -21.51
CA PHE A 116 17.08 -2.42 -20.06
C PHE A 116 17.67 -3.65 -19.37
N ALA A 117 18.41 -3.43 -18.28
CA ALA A 117 19.02 -4.50 -17.51
C ALA A 117 18.03 -5.17 -16.54
N SER A 118 17.01 -4.44 -16.08
CA SER A 118 16.05 -4.91 -15.10
C SER A 118 14.67 -4.25 -15.27
N THR A 119 13.67 -4.82 -14.60
CA THR A 119 12.33 -4.20 -14.45
C THR A 119 12.44 -2.81 -13.81
N LEU A 120 13.34 -2.61 -12.83
CA LEU A 120 13.50 -1.34 -12.14
C LEU A 120 14.16 -0.27 -13.04
N ASP A 121 15.08 -0.65 -13.93
CA ASP A 121 15.63 0.26 -14.94
C ASP A 121 14.52 0.73 -15.90
N TYR A 122 13.65 -0.18 -16.32
CA TYR A 122 12.52 0.19 -17.15
C TYR A 122 11.51 1.07 -16.40
N LEU A 123 11.23 0.77 -15.14
CA LEU A 123 10.40 1.61 -14.27
C LEU A 123 10.97 3.02 -14.14
N ALA A 124 12.28 3.16 -13.93
CA ALA A 124 12.95 4.45 -13.87
C ALA A 124 12.75 5.26 -15.17
N TYR A 125 12.90 4.61 -16.31
CA TYR A 125 12.68 5.25 -17.61
C TYR A 125 11.25 5.77 -17.78
N VAL A 126 10.23 4.94 -17.51
CA VAL A 126 8.82 5.37 -17.69
C VAL A 126 8.35 6.33 -16.60
N ALA A 127 8.89 6.26 -15.38
CA ALA A 127 8.60 7.24 -14.33
C ALA A 127 9.14 8.63 -14.71
N ALA A 128 10.37 8.70 -15.23
CA ALA A 128 10.95 9.93 -15.76
C ALA A 128 10.11 10.48 -16.93
N LEU A 129 9.59 9.61 -17.78
CA LEU A 129 8.75 9.99 -18.91
C LEU A 129 7.42 10.60 -18.44
N VAL A 130 6.77 9.99 -17.43
CA VAL A 130 5.53 10.54 -16.84
C VAL A 130 5.80 11.91 -16.19
N LEU A 131 6.88 12.07 -15.43
CA LEU A 131 7.26 13.36 -14.84
C LEU A 131 7.47 14.44 -15.91
N LYS A 132 8.10 14.10 -17.03
CA LYS A 132 8.40 15.03 -18.11
C LYS A 132 7.15 15.43 -18.92
N GLU A 133 6.26 14.48 -19.18
CA GLU A 133 5.18 14.61 -20.18
C GLU A 133 3.81 14.91 -19.54
N THR A 134 3.69 14.88 -18.21
CA THR A 134 2.44 15.12 -17.48
C THR A 134 2.69 15.91 -16.19
N GLY A 135 1.61 16.43 -15.56
CA GLY A 135 1.68 17.04 -14.23
C GLY A 135 1.44 16.04 -13.08
N LEU A 136 1.56 14.73 -13.34
CA LEU A 136 1.35 13.71 -12.32
C LEU A 136 2.64 13.42 -11.53
N LEU A 137 2.49 13.22 -10.24
CA LEU A 137 3.57 12.78 -9.36
C LEU A 137 3.62 11.25 -9.30
N PRO A 138 4.72 10.58 -9.69
CA PRO A 138 4.84 9.14 -9.57
C PRO A 138 4.88 8.69 -8.11
N HIS A 139 4.14 7.62 -7.82
CA HIS A 139 4.28 6.78 -6.64
C HIS A 139 4.66 5.38 -7.10
N LEU A 140 5.75 4.81 -6.59
CA LEU A 140 6.31 3.58 -7.12
C LEU A 140 6.14 2.41 -6.12
N ASN A 141 5.46 1.35 -6.57
CA ASN A 141 5.27 0.10 -5.83
C ASN A 141 5.90 -1.09 -6.60
N PRO A 142 7.23 -1.16 -6.73
CA PRO A 142 7.88 -2.15 -7.58
C PRO A 142 8.21 -3.49 -6.89
N GLY A 143 7.80 -3.67 -5.63
CA GLY A 143 8.24 -4.78 -4.80
C GLY A 143 9.49 -4.44 -3.99
N ILE A 144 10.32 -5.45 -3.68
CA ILE A 144 11.52 -5.25 -2.87
C ILE A 144 12.60 -4.47 -3.64
N MET A 145 13.32 -3.62 -2.91
CA MET A 145 14.39 -2.78 -3.43
C MET A 145 15.61 -2.82 -2.51
N ASN A 146 16.79 -2.74 -3.11
CA ASN A 146 18.06 -2.54 -2.40
C ASN A 146 18.44 -1.03 -2.39
N ALA A 147 19.54 -0.67 -1.73
CA ALA A 147 19.99 0.72 -1.62
C ALA A 147 20.28 1.39 -2.98
N HIS A 148 20.77 0.64 -3.95
CA HIS A 148 21.03 1.13 -5.30
C HIS A 148 19.72 1.43 -6.04
N ASP A 149 18.73 0.55 -5.91
CA ASP A 149 17.41 0.73 -6.52
C ASP A 149 16.75 2.02 -5.97
N TYR A 150 16.81 2.24 -4.65
CA TYR A 150 16.31 3.49 -4.05
C TYR A 150 17.04 4.73 -4.55
N ALA A 151 18.36 4.67 -4.70
CA ALA A 151 19.15 5.81 -5.19
C ALA A 151 18.78 6.21 -6.63
N ILE A 152 18.42 5.24 -7.48
CA ILE A 152 17.99 5.49 -8.87
C ILE A 152 16.55 6.03 -8.92
N LEU A 153 15.65 5.44 -8.13
CA LEU A 153 14.20 5.72 -8.24
C LEU A 153 13.75 6.94 -7.42
N ARG A 154 14.48 7.30 -6.35
CA ARG A 154 14.14 8.44 -5.49
C ARG A 154 13.95 9.76 -6.26
N PRO A 155 14.85 10.16 -7.17
CA PRO A 155 14.69 11.41 -7.94
C PRO A 155 13.47 11.40 -8.88
N LEU A 156 12.90 10.25 -9.15
CA LEU A 156 11.84 10.03 -10.12
C LEU A 156 10.46 9.83 -9.48
N SER A 157 10.35 10.01 -8.17
CA SER A 157 9.11 9.74 -7.45
C SER A 157 8.88 10.69 -6.28
N ALA A 158 7.62 11.02 -6.03
CA ALA A 158 7.23 11.78 -4.84
C ALA A 158 7.16 10.90 -3.58
N SER A 159 6.94 9.60 -3.77
CA SER A 159 6.86 8.59 -2.71
C SER A 159 6.97 7.19 -3.29
N MET A 160 7.25 6.22 -2.45
CA MET A 160 7.26 4.80 -2.83
C MET A 160 6.50 3.97 -1.80
N GLY A 161 6.28 2.70 -2.11
CA GLY A 161 5.59 1.80 -1.20
C GLY A 161 5.98 0.33 -1.34
N LEU A 162 5.83 -0.38 -0.23
CA LEU A 162 5.92 -1.82 -0.12
C LEU A 162 5.10 -2.27 1.08
N MET A 163 4.05 -3.03 0.85
CA MET A 163 3.28 -3.63 1.94
C MET A 163 4.14 -4.64 2.71
N LEU A 164 4.31 -4.46 4.03
CA LEU A 164 4.92 -5.50 4.87
C LEU A 164 4.08 -6.78 4.82
N GLU A 165 2.77 -6.67 4.69
CA GLU A 165 1.74 -7.70 4.75
C GLU A 165 1.62 -8.31 6.14
N SER A 166 2.69 -8.94 6.64
CA SER A 166 2.78 -9.56 7.96
C SER A 166 4.25 -9.71 8.38
N SER A 167 4.51 -9.73 9.67
CA SER A 167 5.82 -10.09 10.25
C SER A 167 5.94 -11.59 10.55
N SER A 168 4.92 -12.39 10.23
CA SER A 168 4.89 -13.82 10.54
C SER A 168 5.58 -14.66 9.48
N GLU A 169 6.75 -15.23 9.80
CA GLU A 169 7.44 -16.21 8.94
C GLU A 169 6.62 -17.48 8.74
N ARG A 170 5.73 -17.81 9.67
CA ARG A 170 4.81 -18.96 9.58
C ARG A 170 3.97 -18.90 8.30
N LEU A 171 3.59 -17.72 7.85
CA LEU A 171 2.81 -17.55 6.61
C LEU A 171 3.61 -17.88 5.34
N CYS A 172 4.93 -18.02 5.43
CA CYS A 172 5.80 -18.46 4.32
C CYS A 172 6.01 -19.99 4.30
N ALA A 173 5.53 -20.72 5.30
CA ALA A 173 5.65 -22.17 5.37
C ALA A 173 4.79 -22.88 4.29
N LYS A 174 5.11 -24.16 4.02
CA LYS A 174 4.37 -24.96 3.03
C LYS A 174 2.87 -25.01 3.34
N GLY A 175 2.05 -24.68 2.35
CA GLY A 175 0.59 -24.64 2.46
C GLY A 175 0.04 -23.30 2.97
N MET A 176 0.90 -22.36 3.34
CA MET A 176 0.50 -21.03 3.82
C MET A 176 0.51 -19.99 2.67
N PRO A 177 -0.15 -18.83 2.86
CA PRO A 177 -0.42 -17.86 1.79
C PRO A 177 0.80 -17.32 1.03
N HIS A 178 1.94 -17.23 1.68
CA HIS A 178 3.19 -16.72 1.10
C HIS A 178 4.16 -17.81 0.64
N PHE A 179 3.77 -19.09 0.73
CA PHE A 179 4.62 -20.20 0.30
C PHE A 179 5.01 -20.06 -1.19
N GLY A 180 6.30 -20.15 -1.48
CA GLY A 180 6.84 -20.00 -2.84
C GLY A 180 7.05 -18.56 -3.29
N SER A 181 6.85 -17.58 -2.40
CA SER A 181 7.02 -16.15 -2.64
C SER A 181 8.22 -15.63 -1.85
N PRO A 182 9.44 -15.64 -2.41
CA PRO A 182 10.67 -15.27 -1.69
C PRO A 182 10.66 -13.82 -1.19
N ASP A 183 9.98 -12.93 -1.92
CA ASP A 183 9.91 -11.51 -1.58
C ASP A 183 8.87 -11.20 -0.49
N LYS A 184 8.11 -12.22 -0.05
CA LYS A 184 7.17 -12.12 1.07
C LYS A 184 7.77 -12.52 2.42
N LEU A 185 9.03 -12.93 2.46
CA LEU A 185 9.72 -13.15 3.74
C LEU A 185 9.75 -11.84 4.54
N PRO A 186 9.29 -11.82 5.81
CA PRO A 186 9.24 -10.61 6.61
C PRO A 186 10.58 -9.88 6.73
N SER A 187 11.67 -10.63 6.91
CA SER A 187 13.03 -10.07 6.98
C SER A 187 13.44 -9.33 5.70
N VAL A 188 13.06 -9.85 4.53
CA VAL A 188 13.34 -9.23 3.22
C VAL A 188 12.56 -7.92 3.07
N ARG A 189 11.27 -7.92 3.45
CA ARG A 189 10.43 -6.73 3.35
C ARG A 189 10.82 -5.66 4.35
N LEU A 190 11.07 -6.04 5.60
CA LEU A 190 11.55 -5.10 6.64
C LEU A 190 12.88 -4.47 6.26
N GLU A 191 13.80 -5.24 5.66
CA GLU A 191 15.06 -4.69 5.16
C GLU A 191 14.83 -3.68 4.03
N SER A 192 13.94 -3.97 3.05
CA SER A 192 13.62 -3.02 1.99
C SER A 192 12.98 -1.73 2.55
N ILE A 193 12.04 -1.83 3.52
CA ILE A 193 11.42 -0.67 4.17
C ILE A 193 12.47 0.14 4.97
N ARG A 194 13.40 -0.55 5.63
CA ARG A 194 14.53 0.09 6.35
C ARG A 194 15.42 0.89 5.40
N LEU A 195 15.76 0.32 4.24
CA LEU A 195 16.57 0.99 3.21
C LEU A 195 15.85 2.22 2.61
N ALA A 196 14.52 2.18 2.50
CA ALA A 196 13.73 3.36 2.13
C ALA A 196 13.90 4.50 3.14
N GLY A 197 13.96 4.16 4.44
CA GLY A 197 14.24 5.12 5.51
C GLY A 197 15.63 5.72 5.44
N GLU A 198 16.65 4.92 5.17
CA GLU A 198 18.03 5.39 4.93
C GLU A 198 18.15 6.29 3.70
N ALA A 199 17.36 5.99 2.66
CA ALA A 199 17.30 6.80 1.45
C ALA A 199 16.40 8.03 1.57
N GLU A 200 15.78 8.27 2.73
CA GLU A 200 14.86 9.39 2.97
C GLU A 200 13.73 9.48 1.95
N VAL A 201 13.09 8.34 1.66
CA VAL A 201 11.94 8.23 0.75
C VAL A 201 10.64 8.25 1.56
N PRO A 202 9.70 9.19 1.30
CA PRO A 202 8.35 9.11 1.88
C PRO A 202 7.71 7.77 1.47
N PHE A 203 7.33 6.95 2.46
CA PHE A 203 7.07 5.54 2.21
C PHE A 203 5.70 5.09 2.72
N THR A 204 5.01 4.31 1.91
CA THR A 204 3.75 3.66 2.24
C THR A 204 4.01 2.19 2.52
N THR A 205 3.52 1.70 3.65
CA THR A 205 3.55 0.28 4.01
C THR A 205 2.21 -0.15 4.60
N GLY A 206 2.10 -1.37 5.10
CA GLY A 206 0.88 -1.83 5.75
C GLY A 206 0.79 -3.33 5.90
N LEU A 207 -0.38 -3.76 6.38
CA LEU A 207 -0.71 -5.16 6.63
C LEU A 207 -1.84 -5.61 5.72
N LEU A 208 -1.76 -6.87 5.29
CA LEU A 208 -2.90 -7.60 4.73
C LEU A 208 -3.40 -8.57 5.81
N ILE A 209 -4.61 -8.33 6.30
CA ILE A 209 -5.17 -9.06 7.43
C ILE A 209 -6.31 -9.99 7.00
N GLY A 210 -6.39 -11.15 7.65
CA GLY A 210 -7.35 -12.22 7.31
C GLY A 210 -6.77 -13.32 6.42
N ILE A 211 -5.45 -13.38 6.26
CA ILE A 211 -4.76 -14.41 5.48
C ILE A 211 -4.27 -15.59 6.35
N GLY A 212 -4.67 -15.65 7.61
CA GLY A 212 -4.32 -16.71 8.55
C GLY A 212 -3.36 -16.30 9.66
N GLU A 213 -3.04 -15.02 9.75
CA GLU A 213 -2.29 -14.43 10.86
C GLU A 213 -3.17 -14.29 12.11
N THR A 214 -2.55 -14.20 13.27
CA THR A 214 -3.18 -13.96 14.57
C THR A 214 -3.17 -12.46 14.91
N ARG A 215 -3.99 -12.04 15.89
CA ARG A 215 -3.93 -10.68 16.44
C ARG A 215 -2.55 -10.33 16.98
N LEU A 216 -1.86 -11.29 17.62
CA LEU A 216 -0.50 -11.10 18.12
C LEU A 216 0.46 -10.78 16.97
N GLU A 217 0.42 -11.56 15.88
CA GLU A 217 1.26 -11.34 14.70
C GLU A 217 0.97 -9.99 14.02
N ARG A 218 -0.29 -9.50 14.05
CA ARG A 218 -0.63 -8.13 13.60
C ARG A 218 0.03 -7.06 14.47
N ILE A 219 0.02 -7.23 15.79
CA ILE A 219 0.67 -6.29 16.71
C ILE A 219 2.19 -6.31 16.52
N GLU A 220 2.80 -7.49 16.37
CA GLU A 220 4.24 -7.62 16.07
C GLU A 220 4.62 -6.86 14.80
N ALA A 221 3.81 -6.96 13.75
CA ALA A 221 4.02 -6.23 12.51
C ALA A 221 3.86 -4.70 12.70
N LEU A 222 2.87 -4.25 13.46
CA LEU A 222 2.67 -2.83 13.78
C LEU A 222 3.84 -2.26 14.61
N LEU A 223 4.37 -3.03 15.55
CA LEU A 223 5.54 -2.63 16.35
C LEU A 223 6.79 -2.53 15.46
N ALA A 224 7.00 -3.46 14.54
CA ALA A 224 8.11 -3.39 13.60
C ALA A 224 8.02 -2.14 12.69
N ILE A 225 6.82 -1.78 12.25
CA ILE A 225 6.57 -0.55 11.48
C ILE A 225 6.84 0.69 12.36
N ARG A 226 6.37 0.68 13.62
CA ARG A 226 6.61 1.77 14.58
C ARG A 226 8.10 2.00 14.80
N ASP A 227 8.87 0.95 15.03
CA ASP A 227 10.31 1.03 15.27
C ASP A 227 11.05 1.66 14.08
N LEU A 228 10.65 1.30 12.84
CA LEU A 228 11.20 1.91 11.63
C LEU A 228 10.81 3.40 11.51
N GLN A 229 9.57 3.74 11.86
CA GLN A 229 9.10 5.14 11.85
C GLN A 229 9.83 5.99 12.91
N GLU A 230 10.00 5.48 14.13
CA GLU A 230 10.72 6.17 15.20
C GLU A 230 12.18 6.41 14.81
N ARG A 231 12.80 5.46 14.12
CA ARG A 231 14.20 5.56 13.71
C ARG A 231 14.45 6.48 12.53
N TYR A 232 13.60 6.45 11.52
CA TYR A 232 13.85 7.14 10.24
C TYR A 232 12.86 8.25 9.93
N GLY A 233 11.65 8.21 10.49
CA GLY A 233 10.60 9.20 10.25
C GLY A 233 10.02 9.21 8.84
N HIS A 234 10.21 8.14 8.05
CA HIS A 234 9.93 8.11 6.62
C HIS A 234 8.57 7.51 6.24
N ILE A 235 7.90 6.82 7.16
CA ILE A 235 6.62 6.17 6.85
C ILE A 235 5.51 7.21 6.87
N GLN A 236 4.97 7.51 5.69
CA GLN A 236 3.92 8.51 5.54
C GLN A 236 2.51 7.96 5.75
N GLU A 237 2.28 6.68 5.51
CA GLU A 237 0.99 6.04 5.76
C GLU A 237 1.13 4.52 5.97
N VAL A 238 0.21 3.97 6.77
CA VAL A 238 0.10 2.54 7.05
C VAL A 238 -1.29 2.04 6.64
N ILE A 239 -1.31 1.11 5.69
CA ILE A 239 -2.53 0.53 5.14
C ILE A 239 -2.95 -0.68 5.99
N ILE A 240 -4.19 -0.71 6.43
CA ILE A 240 -4.80 -1.89 7.05
C ILE A 240 -5.79 -2.49 6.04
N GLN A 241 -5.28 -3.37 5.18
CA GLN A 241 -6.05 -3.97 4.11
C GLN A 241 -6.70 -5.27 4.55
N ASN A 242 -8.01 -5.39 4.40
CA ASN A 242 -8.72 -6.63 4.67
C ASN A 242 -8.63 -7.59 3.48
N PHE A 243 -8.36 -8.86 3.79
CA PHE A 243 -8.47 -9.94 2.81
C PHE A 243 -9.90 -10.12 2.33
N ARG A 244 -10.04 -10.41 1.03
CA ARG A 244 -11.25 -10.91 0.38
C ARG A 244 -10.91 -12.14 -0.44
N SER A 245 -11.71 -13.18 -0.33
CA SER A 245 -11.56 -14.38 -1.16
C SER A 245 -11.83 -14.06 -2.62
N LYS A 246 -11.09 -14.73 -3.51
CA LYS A 246 -11.20 -14.54 -4.97
C LYS A 246 -11.21 -15.89 -5.65
N ALA A 247 -12.14 -16.08 -6.58
CA ALA A 247 -12.42 -17.37 -7.21
C ALA A 247 -11.20 -18.04 -7.87
N ASP A 248 -10.32 -17.23 -8.48
CA ASP A 248 -9.17 -17.73 -9.24
C ASP A 248 -7.89 -17.86 -8.40
N THR A 249 -8.01 -17.98 -7.08
CA THR A 249 -6.87 -18.09 -6.17
C THR A 249 -6.89 -19.39 -5.37
N LEU A 250 -5.75 -19.74 -4.79
CA LEU A 250 -5.66 -20.88 -3.87
C LEU A 250 -6.43 -20.65 -2.56
N MET A 251 -6.74 -19.39 -2.23
CA MET A 251 -7.52 -18.99 -1.05
C MET A 251 -9.00 -18.70 -1.36
N ARG A 252 -9.53 -19.17 -2.48
CA ARG A 252 -10.93 -18.95 -2.89
C ARG A 252 -11.98 -19.42 -1.88
N ASP A 253 -11.65 -20.44 -1.10
CA ASP A 253 -12.55 -21.02 -0.09
C ASP A 253 -12.25 -20.49 1.33
N ALA A 254 -11.28 -19.60 1.48
CA ALA A 254 -10.98 -18.96 2.76
C ALA A 254 -12.06 -17.93 3.10
N PRO A 255 -12.47 -17.82 4.38
CA PRO A 255 -13.47 -16.84 4.77
C PRO A 255 -12.93 -15.40 4.61
N ASP A 256 -13.78 -14.50 4.18
CA ASP A 256 -13.48 -13.08 4.23
C ASP A 256 -13.28 -12.60 5.68
N LEU A 257 -12.41 -11.62 5.88
CA LEU A 257 -12.21 -11.03 7.19
C LEU A 257 -13.51 -10.39 7.70
N SER A 258 -13.91 -10.69 8.93
CA SER A 258 -15.07 -10.04 9.56
C SER A 258 -14.86 -8.53 9.72
N LEU A 259 -15.95 -7.77 9.80
CA LEU A 259 -15.87 -6.33 10.06
C LEU A 259 -15.26 -6.05 11.44
N ASP A 260 -15.65 -6.80 12.47
CA ASP A 260 -15.15 -6.62 13.83
C ASP A 260 -13.63 -6.80 13.92
N GLU A 261 -13.05 -7.80 13.24
CA GLU A 261 -11.61 -7.99 13.18
C GLU A 261 -10.89 -6.86 12.42
N HIS A 262 -11.54 -6.31 11.38
CA HIS A 262 -10.99 -5.14 10.66
C HIS A 262 -10.99 -3.91 11.56
N LEU A 263 -12.13 -3.59 12.21
CA LEU A 263 -12.26 -2.47 13.14
C LEU A 263 -11.28 -2.59 14.31
N TRP A 264 -11.18 -3.79 14.90
CA TRP A 264 -10.21 -4.07 15.97
C TRP A 264 -8.78 -3.78 15.54
N THR A 265 -8.39 -4.24 14.34
CA THR A 265 -7.01 -4.04 13.86
C THR A 265 -6.71 -2.59 13.53
N ILE A 266 -7.67 -1.85 12.96
CA ILE A 266 -7.51 -0.41 12.71
C ILE A 266 -7.34 0.35 14.04
N ALA A 267 -8.17 0.05 15.03
CA ALA A 267 -8.06 0.67 16.35
C ALA A 267 -6.75 0.33 17.05
N ALA A 268 -6.33 -0.93 16.99
CA ALA A 268 -5.02 -1.36 17.49
C ALA A 268 -3.88 -0.61 16.79
N ALA A 269 -3.93 -0.50 15.46
CA ALA A 269 -2.93 0.24 14.68
C ALA A 269 -2.86 1.71 15.10
N ARG A 270 -4.01 2.38 15.30
CA ARG A 270 -4.06 3.76 15.80
C ARG A 270 -3.40 3.91 17.16
N LEU A 271 -3.69 2.99 18.09
CA LEU A 271 -3.16 3.05 19.45
C LEU A 271 -1.66 2.72 19.51
N VAL A 272 -1.18 1.79 18.68
CA VAL A 272 0.24 1.40 18.61
C VAL A 272 1.08 2.45 17.90
N LEU A 273 0.59 3.01 16.78
CA LEU A 273 1.33 3.93 15.92
C LEU A 273 1.18 5.40 16.32
N GLY A 274 0.24 5.71 17.20
CA GLY A 274 0.04 7.05 17.74
C GLY A 274 -0.86 7.96 16.89
N PRO A 275 -1.07 9.22 17.37
CA PRO A 275 -2.02 10.14 16.77
C PRO A 275 -1.61 10.66 15.40
N ASP A 276 -0.32 10.83 15.15
CA ASP A 276 0.20 11.52 13.96
C ASP A 276 0.33 10.61 12.73
N MET A 277 0.30 9.28 12.93
CA MET A 277 0.39 8.33 11.83
C MET A 277 -0.86 8.37 10.95
N THR A 278 -0.67 8.46 9.63
CA THR A 278 -1.77 8.28 8.68
C THR A 278 -2.12 6.80 8.56
N ILE A 279 -3.35 6.45 8.92
CA ILE A 279 -3.87 5.08 8.80
C ILE A 279 -4.89 5.05 7.68
N GLN A 280 -4.62 4.18 6.72
CA GLN A 280 -5.42 4.00 5.52
C GLN A 280 -6.18 2.67 5.56
N ALA A 281 -7.40 2.68 5.02
CA ALA A 281 -8.11 1.47 4.61
C ALA A 281 -8.68 1.65 3.20
N PRO A 282 -8.53 0.66 2.27
CA PRO A 282 -9.08 0.76 0.93
C PRO A 282 -10.62 0.81 0.96
N PRO A 283 -11.25 1.86 0.40
CA PRO A 283 -12.69 2.07 0.56
C PRO A 283 -13.53 1.09 -0.27
N ASN A 284 -12.99 0.56 -1.36
CA ASN A 284 -13.65 -0.41 -2.24
C ASN A 284 -13.78 -1.80 -1.61
N LEU A 285 -13.01 -2.12 -0.58
CA LEU A 285 -13.00 -3.46 0.03
C LEU A 285 -14.02 -3.61 1.18
N ARG A 286 -14.66 -2.52 1.62
CA ARG A 286 -15.64 -2.49 2.74
C ARG A 286 -16.84 -1.61 2.46
N ASP A 287 -17.45 -1.78 1.30
CA ASP A 287 -18.66 -1.04 0.95
C ASP A 287 -19.75 -1.17 2.04
N GLY A 288 -20.42 -0.05 2.37
CA GLY A 288 -21.46 0.05 3.38
C GLY A 288 -20.98 0.12 4.84
N SER A 289 -19.65 0.18 5.09
CA SER A 289 -19.08 0.24 6.45
C SER A 289 -18.03 1.34 6.62
N LEU A 290 -17.90 2.26 5.66
CA LEU A 290 -16.80 3.24 5.64
C LEU A 290 -16.82 4.19 6.85
N SER A 291 -17.99 4.66 7.27
CA SER A 291 -18.12 5.50 8.46
C SER A 291 -17.63 4.81 9.75
N GLN A 292 -17.78 3.49 9.84
CA GLN A 292 -17.27 2.71 10.97
C GLN A 292 -15.74 2.59 10.93
N LEU A 293 -15.12 2.46 9.75
CA LEU A 293 -13.67 2.44 9.60
C LEU A 293 -13.06 3.79 10.04
N VAL A 294 -13.68 4.91 9.68
CA VAL A 294 -13.25 6.25 10.13
C VAL A 294 -13.29 6.36 11.66
N ARG A 295 -14.38 5.91 12.29
CA ARG A 295 -14.51 5.92 13.75
C ARG A 295 -13.54 4.96 14.44
N ALA A 296 -13.11 3.91 13.74
CA ALA A 296 -12.08 3.00 14.24
C ALA A 296 -10.67 3.57 14.19
N GLY A 297 -10.44 4.67 13.45
CA GLY A 297 -9.12 5.30 13.42
C GLY A 297 -8.56 5.60 12.04
N VAL A 298 -9.28 5.31 10.95
CA VAL A 298 -8.89 5.66 9.58
C VAL A 298 -8.98 7.17 9.40
N ASN A 299 -7.94 7.76 8.80
CA ASN A 299 -7.89 9.16 8.40
C ASN A 299 -7.43 9.35 6.94
N ASP A 300 -7.29 8.26 6.18
CA ASP A 300 -6.97 8.29 4.76
C ASP A 300 -7.65 7.14 4.02
N TRP A 301 -8.19 7.41 2.84
CA TRP A 301 -8.79 6.39 1.98
C TRP A 301 -7.83 5.85 0.93
N GLY A 302 -6.62 6.39 0.86
CA GLY A 302 -5.64 6.03 -0.15
C GLY A 302 -6.04 6.44 -1.55
N GLY A 303 -5.77 5.58 -2.52
CA GLY A 303 -6.02 5.84 -3.92
C GLY A 303 -7.44 5.57 -4.36
N VAL A 304 -8.02 6.52 -5.09
CA VAL A 304 -9.27 6.34 -5.83
C VAL A 304 -9.05 6.80 -7.26
N SER A 305 -9.42 5.97 -8.25
CA SER A 305 -9.24 6.30 -9.65
C SER A 305 -10.56 6.54 -10.38
N PRO A 306 -10.69 7.64 -11.12
CA PRO A 306 -11.81 7.85 -12.03
C PRO A 306 -11.62 7.15 -13.39
N VAL A 307 -10.43 6.64 -13.69
CA VAL A 307 -10.02 6.15 -15.03
C VAL A 307 -9.69 4.66 -15.03
N THR A 308 -8.91 4.21 -14.04
CA THR A 308 -8.41 2.83 -13.99
C THR A 308 -9.11 2.02 -12.91
N PRO A 309 -9.34 0.70 -13.12
CA PRO A 309 -9.84 -0.18 -12.08
C PRO A 309 -8.79 -0.39 -10.98
N ASP A 310 -9.22 -1.01 -9.87
CA ASP A 310 -8.28 -1.64 -8.94
C ASP A 310 -7.76 -2.94 -9.61
N HIS A 311 -6.50 -2.91 -10.05
CA HIS A 311 -5.89 -4.05 -10.71
C HIS A 311 -5.57 -5.22 -9.77
N VAL A 312 -5.52 -4.95 -8.46
CA VAL A 312 -5.28 -5.97 -7.41
C VAL A 312 -6.59 -6.62 -6.96
N ASN A 313 -7.67 -5.83 -6.92
CA ASN A 313 -9.01 -6.28 -6.51
C ASN A 313 -10.05 -5.89 -7.59
N PRO A 314 -9.96 -6.47 -8.80
CA PRO A 314 -10.79 -6.05 -9.93
C PRO A 314 -12.29 -6.30 -9.73
N GLU A 315 -12.64 -7.16 -8.78
CA GLU A 315 -14.02 -7.44 -8.38
C GLU A 315 -14.64 -6.35 -7.50
N ALA A 316 -13.82 -5.42 -6.99
CA ALA A 316 -14.24 -4.37 -6.07
C ALA A 316 -14.00 -2.98 -6.70
N PRO A 317 -14.97 -2.41 -7.43
CA PRO A 317 -14.81 -1.12 -8.09
C PRO A 317 -14.66 0.01 -7.08
N TRP A 318 -13.94 1.06 -7.48
CA TRP A 318 -13.80 2.27 -6.67
C TRP A 318 -15.16 2.92 -6.39
N PRO A 319 -15.41 3.38 -5.17
CA PRO A 319 -16.59 4.17 -4.88
C PRO A 319 -16.53 5.50 -5.65
N HIS A 320 -17.69 6.01 -6.05
CA HIS A 320 -17.78 7.38 -6.54
C HIS A 320 -17.40 8.36 -5.41
N LEU A 321 -16.71 9.46 -5.76
CA LEU A 321 -16.24 10.43 -4.78
C LEU A 321 -17.36 11.03 -3.94
N GLU A 322 -18.53 11.29 -4.52
CA GLU A 322 -19.72 11.76 -3.79
C GLU A 322 -20.17 10.79 -2.70
N LYS A 323 -20.14 9.47 -2.99
CA LYS A 323 -20.43 8.44 -2.00
C LYS A 323 -19.39 8.42 -0.90
N LEU A 324 -18.11 8.50 -1.27
CA LEU A 324 -17.00 8.52 -0.32
C LEU A 324 -17.07 9.74 0.60
N GLU A 325 -17.44 10.91 0.07
CA GLU A 325 -17.68 12.14 0.84
C GLU A 325 -18.85 11.96 1.82
N THR A 326 -20.00 11.50 1.33
CA THR A 326 -21.19 11.25 2.16
C THR A 326 -20.89 10.30 3.33
N GLU A 327 -20.21 9.18 3.07
CA GLU A 327 -19.83 8.21 4.10
C GLU A 327 -18.81 8.80 5.10
N THR A 328 -17.91 9.64 4.63
CA THR A 328 -16.93 10.34 5.48
C THR A 328 -17.65 11.37 6.37
N GLU A 329 -18.60 12.13 5.82
CA GLU A 329 -19.41 13.08 6.56
C GLU A 329 -20.33 12.42 7.60
N ALA A 330 -20.85 11.23 7.30
CA ALA A 330 -21.63 10.43 8.25
C ALA A 330 -20.83 10.03 9.51
N ALA A 331 -19.50 10.02 9.41
CA ALA A 331 -18.60 9.86 10.56
C ALA A 331 -18.21 11.18 11.25
N GLY A 332 -18.78 12.33 10.83
CA GLY A 332 -18.44 13.66 11.35
C GLY A 332 -17.07 14.17 10.87
N ARG A 333 -16.63 13.77 9.69
CA ARG A 333 -15.33 14.15 9.10
C ARG A 333 -15.54 14.82 7.74
N HIS A 334 -14.48 15.47 7.24
CA HIS A 334 -14.46 16.14 5.94
C HIS A 334 -13.44 15.49 5.02
N LEU A 335 -13.87 15.12 3.82
CA LEU A 335 -13.02 14.53 2.79
C LEU A 335 -12.13 15.62 2.14
N ARG A 336 -10.83 15.36 1.98
CA ARG A 336 -9.89 16.27 1.31
C ARG A 336 -8.94 15.48 0.40
N GLN A 337 -8.73 15.98 -0.80
CA GLN A 337 -7.73 15.42 -1.71
C GLN A 337 -6.32 15.79 -1.23
N ARG A 338 -5.40 14.82 -1.25
CA ARG A 338 -3.96 14.98 -1.01
C ARG A 338 -3.13 14.65 -2.24
N LEU A 339 -1.84 14.99 -2.19
CA LEU A 339 -0.84 14.60 -3.16
C LEU A 339 -0.32 13.16 -2.87
N ALA A 340 0.54 12.64 -3.76
CA ALA A 340 1.28 11.40 -3.57
C ALA A 340 2.24 11.47 -2.38
N ILE A 341 2.72 12.64 -2.04
CA ILE A 341 3.52 12.94 -0.85
C ILE A 341 2.63 13.47 0.27
N GLY A 342 2.78 12.94 1.48
CA GLY A 342 2.01 13.36 2.65
C GLY A 342 2.33 14.81 3.06
N PRO A 343 1.38 15.54 3.69
CA PRO A 343 1.54 16.96 4.01
C PRO A 343 2.76 17.28 4.90
N VAL A 344 3.13 16.37 5.81
CA VAL A 344 4.30 16.54 6.70
C VAL A 344 5.58 16.54 5.87
N PHE A 345 5.71 15.62 4.94
CA PHE A 345 6.85 15.48 4.04
C PHE A 345 6.92 16.63 3.01
N ALA A 346 5.78 17.05 2.50
CA ALA A 346 5.70 18.16 1.56
C ALA A 346 6.13 19.53 2.15
N ARG A 347 6.20 19.66 3.47
CA ARG A 347 6.70 20.88 4.14
C ARG A 347 8.22 20.98 4.17
N ASP A 348 8.91 19.84 4.04
CA ASP A 348 10.37 19.76 4.01
C ASP A 348 10.84 19.01 2.75
N VAL A 349 10.54 19.61 1.61
CA VAL A 349 10.90 19.05 0.30
C VAL A 349 12.41 18.95 0.08
N THR A 350 13.20 19.74 0.80
CA THR A 350 14.66 19.69 0.71
C THR A 350 15.23 18.37 1.22
N ARG A 351 14.54 17.76 2.17
CA ARG A 351 14.89 16.44 2.72
C ARG A 351 14.22 15.31 1.94
N TRP A 352 12.91 15.44 1.68
CA TRP A 352 12.05 14.33 1.28
C TRP A 352 11.77 14.22 -0.21
N ALA A 353 12.10 15.24 -0.99
CA ALA A 353 11.94 15.23 -2.44
C ALA A 353 13.24 15.67 -3.11
N ASP A 354 13.43 15.23 -4.36
CA ASP A 354 14.51 15.72 -5.20
C ASP A 354 14.05 17.05 -5.85
N PRO A 355 14.88 18.10 -5.89
CA PRO A 355 14.53 19.37 -6.49
C PRO A 355 14.48 19.37 -8.03
N ALA A 356 14.74 18.23 -8.68
CA ALA A 356 14.76 18.11 -10.14
C ALA A 356 13.37 18.18 -10.79
#